data_e347af25ef69cafc2776e37ddc9ff9f0
#
_entry.id   e347af25ef69cafc2776e37ddc9ff9f0
#
_cell.length_a   1.000
_cell.length_b   1.000
_cell.length_c   1.000
_cell.angle_alpha   90.00
_cell.angle_beta   90.00
_cell.angle_gamma   90.00
#
_symmetry.space_group_name_H-M   'P 1'
#
loop_
_entity.id
_entity.type
_entity.pdbx_description
1 polymer ?
#
loop_
_entity_poly.entity_id
_entity_poly.type
_entity_poly.pdbx_seq_one_letter_code
_entity_poly.pdbx_strand_id
1 'polypeptide(L)'
;SRRPGLLADRPRSADAQDYWLIGRHIPAQTTLIISGGARGADGLARRYAQEHGLPLEEFLPDYKNFGKMAPIFRNNQIVRRADYVMLLWDGKSPGSRHVISLCLTLDKPFIALPIGRRQEQAEEAET
;
A
#
# COMPACT_ATOMS: atom_id res chain seq x y z
N SER A 1 13.12 -12.86 7.28
CA SER A 1 12.83 -12.11 6.06
C SER A 1 11.38 -11.65 6.04
N ARG A 2 11.13 -10.40 5.74
CA ARG A 2 9.79 -9.86 5.65
C ARG A 2 9.49 -9.35 4.24
N ARG A 3 8.26 -9.57 3.81
CA ARG A 3 7.79 -9.19 2.48
C ARG A 3 6.58 -8.28 2.62
N PRO A 4 6.78 -6.96 2.82
CA PRO A 4 5.65 -6.06 2.96
C PRO A 4 4.88 -5.91 1.65
N GLY A 5 3.57 -6.00 1.75
CA GLY A 5 2.68 -5.59 0.69
C GLY A 5 2.41 -4.11 0.84
N LEU A 6 2.66 -3.34 -0.20
CA LEU A 6 2.46 -1.90 -0.20
C LEU A 6 1.28 -1.55 -1.07
N LEU A 7 0.26 -1.01 -0.43
CA LEU A 7 -0.99 -0.61 -1.07
C LEU A 7 -1.29 0.84 -0.78
N ALA A 8 -1.74 1.56 -1.78
CA ALA A 8 -2.21 2.92 -1.61
C ALA A 8 -3.53 3.09 -2.34
N ASP A 9 -4.45 3.73 -1.66
CA ASP A 9 -5.75 4.06 -2.21
C ASP A 9 -5.77 5.54 -2.58
N ARG A 10 -4.72 5.96 -3.27
CA ARG A 10 -4.54 7.33 -3.72
C ARG A 10 -4.18 7.30 -5.20
N PRO A 11 -5.10 7.71 -6.08
CA PRO A 11 -4.87 7.62 -7.52
C PRO A 11 -3.90 8.66 -8.08
N ARG A 12 -3.42 9.60 -7.27
CA ARG A 12 -2.52 10.66 -7.73
C ARG A 12 -1.13 10.52 -7.16
N SER A 13 -0.20 11.28 -7.72
CA SER A 13 1.20 11.24 -7.36
C SER A 13 1.42 11.24 -5.86
N ALA A 14 2.04 10.20 -5.39
CA ALA A 14 2.53 10.12 -4.04
C ALA A 14 3.67 11.12 -3.88
N ASP A 15 3.63 11.91 -2.83
CA ASP A 15 4.61 12.95 -2.58
C ASP A 15 5.75 12.45 -1.66
N ALA A 16 6.69 13.35 -1.39
CA ALA A 16 7.84 13.04 -0.56
C ALA A 16 7.46 12.66 0.87
N GLN A 17 6.34 13.18 1.39
CA GLN A 17 5.87 12.86 2.73
C GLN A 17 5.37 11.42 2.82
N ASP A 18 4.65 10.96 1.80
CA ASP A 18 4.18 9.58 1.75
C ASP A 18 5.37 8.62 1.66
N TYR A 19 6.38 8.98 0.87
CA TYR A 19 7.61 8.20 0.78
C TYR A 19 8.34 8.11 2.12
N TRP A 20 8.42 9.23 2.82
CA TRP A 20 9.05 9.28 4.14
C TRP A 20 8.33 8.38 5.15
N LEU A 21 6.99 8.36 5.12
CA LEU A 21 6.20 7.46 5.96
C LEU A 21 6.53 5.99 5.73
N ILE A 22 6.70 5.61 4.46
CA ILE A 22 7.07 4.24 4.12
C ILE A 22 8.42 3.90 4.74
N GLY A 23 9.41 4.73 4.53
CA GLY A 23 10.76 4.50 5.06
C GLY A 23 10.80 4.40 6.57
N ARG A 24 9.95 5.17 7.24
CA ARG A 24 9.88 5.18 8.69
C ARG A 24 9.24 3.92 9.27
N HIS A 25 8.27 3.33 8.57
CA HIS A 25 7.48 2.22 9.09
C HIS A 25 7.80 0.87 8.49
N ILE A 26 8.60 0.83 7.44
CA ILE A 26 8.93 -0.44 6.81
C ILE A 26 9.82 -1.27 7.76
N PRO A 27 9.58 -2.59 7.89
CA PRO A 27 10.41 -3.42 8.75
C PRO A 27 11.86 -3.46 8.28
N ALA A 28 12.79 -3.41 9.24
CA ALA A 28 14.22 -3.36 8.95
C ALA A 28 14.74 -4.60 8.20
N GLN A 29 14.09 -5.74 8.40
CA GLN A 29 14.49 -7.01 7.77
C GLN A 29 13.77 -7.27 6.44
N THR A 30 13.27 -6.24 5.81
CA THR A 30 12.57 -6.37 4.54
C THR A 30 13.52 -6.89 3.46
N THR A 31 13.10 -7.93 2.75
CA THR A 31 13.89 -8.56 1.68
C THR A 31 13.20 -8.51 0.32
N LEU A 32 11.92 -8.16 0.29
CA LEU A 32 11.12 -8.10 -0.93
C LEU A 32 10.00 -7.09 -0.74
N ILE A 33 9.78 -6.25 -1.74
CA ILE A 33 8.64 -5.33 -1.78
C ILE A 33 7.58 -5.91 -2.70
N ILE A 34 6.34 -5.91 -2.24
CA ILE A 34 5.18 -6.37 -3.02
C ILE A 34 4.24 -5.18 -3.24
N SER A 35 3.84 -4.95 -4.48
CA SER A 35 3.00 -3.82 -4.85
C SER A 35 1.84 -4.24 -5.74
N GLY A 36 0.77 -3.47 -5.70
CA GLY A 36 -0.43 -3.73 -6.48
C GLY A 36 -0.49 -3.03 -7.83
N GLY A 37 0.54 -2.30 -8.22
CA GLY A 37 0.52 -1.56 -9.47
C GLY A 37 -0.46 -0.40 -9.50
N ALA A 38 -0.96 0.04 -8.35
CA ALA A 38 -1.84 1.20 -8.27
C ALA A 38 -1.04 2.48 -8.45
N ARG A 39 -1.67 3.49 -9.07
CA ARG A 39 -1.05 4.81 -9.19
C ARG A 39 -0.68 5.35 -7.82
N GLY A 40 0.47 5.96 -7.71
CA GLY A 40 0.98 6.50 -6.47
C GLY A 40 1.72 5.45 -5.66
N ALA A 41 1.05 4.40 -5.19
CA ALA A 41 1.69 3.33 -4.44
C ALA A 41 2.76 2.62 -5.26
N ASP A 42 2.47 2.38 -6.54
CA ASP A 42 3.39 1.73 -7.44
C ASP A 42 4.69 2.52 -7.58
N GLY A 43 4.58 3.83 -7.79
CA GLY A 43 5.73 4.70 -7.90
C GLY A 43 6.57 4.73 -6.62
N LEU A 44 5.92 4.79 -5.46
CA LEU A 44 6.60 4.76 -4.17
C LEU A 44 7.30 3.44 -3.91
N ALA A 45 6.63 2.33 -4.22
CA ALA A 45 7.19 1.00 -4.04
C ALA A 45 8.42 0.79 -4.92
N ARG A 46 8.34 1.21 -6.18
CA ARG A 46 9.47 1.14 -7.11
C ARG A 46 10.64 1.98 -6.64
N ARG A 47 10.37 3.20 -6.23
CA ARG A 47 11.41 4.10 -5.75
C ARG A 47 12.11 3.51 -4.53
N TYR A 48 11.34 3.02 -3.57
CA TYR A 48 11.91 2.43 -2.37
C TYR A 48 12.76 1.20 -2.71
N ALA A 49 12.24 0.31 -3.54
CA ALA A 49 12.96 -0.89 -3.94
C ALA A 49 14.27 -0.54 -4.66
N GLN A 50 14.24 0.44 -5.57
CA GLN A 50 15.43 0.87 -6.30
C GLN A 50 16.48 1.51 -5.38
N GLU A 51 16.06 2.40 -4.51
CA GLU A 51 16.98 3.11 -3.62
C GLU A 51 17.63 2.19 -2.58
N HIS A 52 16.96 1.10 -2.22
CA HIS A 52 17.45 0.17 -1.19
C HIS A 52 17.92 -1.17 -1.77
N GLY A 53 17.97 -1.29 -3.09
CA GLY A 53 18.46 -2.51 -3.73
C GLY A 53 17.61 -3.74 -3.45
N LEU A 54 16.30 -3.56 -3.29
CA LEU A 54 15.37 -4.66 -2.99
C LEU A 54 14.64 -5.12 -4.25
N PRO A 55 14.36 -6.42 -4.38
CA PRO A 55 13.49 -6.89 -5.45
C PRO A 55 12.06 -6.41 -5.26
N LEU A 56 11.36 -6.21 -6.37
CA LEU A 56 9.99 -5.76 -6.41
C LEU A 56 9.14 -6.81 -7.13
N GLU A 57 8.02 -7.17 -6.50
CA GLU A 57 7.02 -8.06 -7.07
C GLU A 57 5.71 -7.28 -7.22
N GLU A 58 5.19 -7.20 -8.45
CA GLU A 58 3.97 -6.44 -8.72
C GLU A 58 2.84 -7.36 -9.14
N PHE A 59 1.68 -7.21 -8.52
CA PHE A 59 0.46 -7.94 -8.86
C PHE A 59 -0.51 -6.96 -9.52
N LEU A 60 -0.62 -7.03 -10.83
CA LEU A 60 -1.52 -6.16 -11.58
C LEU A 60 -2.94 -6.74 -11.59
N PRO A 61 -3.97 -5.89 -11.57
CA PRO A 61 -5.34 -6.39 -11.65
C PRO A 61 -5.59 -6.98 -13.04
N ASP A 62 -6.17 -8.17 -13.07
CA ASP A 62 -6.48 -8.90 -14.30
C ASP A 62 -7.91 -8.63 -14.73
N TYR A 63 -8.12 -7.48 -15.34
CA TYR A 63 -9.46 -7.07 -15.79
C TYR A 63 -10.03 -7.99 -16.86
N LYS A 64 -9.18 -8.60 -17.66
CA LYS A 64 -9.62 -9.50 -18.72
C LYS A 64 -10.36 -10.72 -18.18
N ASN A 65 -9.84 -11.32 -17.12
CA ASN A 65 -10.42 -12.53 -16.55
C ASN A 65 -11.43 -12.26 -15.44
N PHE A 66 -11.29 -11.15 -14.71
CA PHE A 66 -12.08 -10.88 -13.50
C PHE A 66 -12.93 -9.62 -13.59
N GLY A 67 -12.84 -8.85 -14.67
CA GLY A 67 -13.66 -7.66 -14.87
C GLY A 67 -13.55 -6.69 -13.70
N LYS A 68 -14.69 -6.24 -13.20
CA LYS A 68 -14.75 -5.28 -12.09
C LYS A 68 -14.19 -5.82 -10.77
N MET A 69 -14.09 -7.13 -10.64
CA MET A 69 -13.56 -7.78 -9.44
C MET A 69 -12.04 -7.91 -9.45
N ALA A 70 -11.39 -7.52 -10.53
CA ALA A 70 -9.93 -7.66 -10.67
C ALA A 70 -9.14 -7.02 -9.54
N PRO A 71 -9.45 -5.78 -9.08
CA PRO A 71 -8.71 -5.18 -7.96
C PRO A 71 -8.89 -5.96 -6.66
N ILE A 72 -10.04 -6.55 -6.43
CA ILE A 72 -10.32 -7.35 -5.23
C ILE A 72 -9.48 -8.62 -5.23
N PHE A 73 -9.44 -9.33 -6.35
CA PHE A 73 -8.59 -10.51 -6.48
C PHE A 73 -7.11 -10.17 -6.35
N ARG A 74 -6.68 -9.06 -6.95
CA ARG A 74 -5.31 -8.58 -6.84
C ARG A 74 -4.94 -8.29 -5.38
N ASN A 75 -5.81 -7.59 -4.64
CA ASN A 75 -5.57 -7.30 -3.24
C ASN A 75 -5.46 -8.57 -2.40
N ASN A 76 -6.29 -9.57 -2.69
CA ASN A 76 -6.24 -10.87 -2.03
C ASN A 76 -4.89 -11.55 -2.25
N GLN A 77 -4.38 -11.52 -3.47
CA GLN A 77 -3.06 -12.08 -3.80
C GLN A 77 -1.94 -11.39 -3.01
N ILE A 78 -1.98 -10.06 -2.94
CA ILE A 78 -0.95 -9.29 -2.22
C ILE A 78 -0.98 -9.62 -0.73
N VAL A 79 -2.15 -9.59 -0.11
CA VAL A 79 -2.27 -9.84 1.33
C VAL A 79 -1.80 -11.27 1.68
N ARG A 80 -2.15 -12.25 0.85
CA ARG A 80 -1.72 -13.63 1.07
C ARG A 80 -0.22 -13.82 0.87
N ARG A 81 0.36 -13.12 -0.09
CA ARG A 81 1.79 -13.22 -0.41
C ARG A 81 2.66 -12.49 0.62
N ALA A 82 2.18 -11.38 1.16
CA ALA A 82 2.96 -10.53 2.07
C ALA A 82 3.02 -11.13 3.47
N ASP A 83 4.10 -10.88 4.17
CA ASP A 83 4.24 -11.20 5.59
C ASP A 83 3.74 -10.05 6.47
N TYR A 84 3.73 -8.84 5.92
CA TYR A 84 3.32 -7.63 6.61
C TYR A 84 2.76 -6.66 5.58
N VAL A 85 1.63 -6.05 5.88
CA VAL A 85 0.95 -5.15 4.94
C VAL A 85 1.04 -3.71 5.41
N MET A 86 1.51 -2.82 4.54
CA MET A 86 1.50 -1.38 4.77
C MET A 86 0.48 -0.75 3.84
N LEU A 87 -0.50 -0.08 4.41
CA LEU A 87 -1.59 0.53 3.67
C LEU A 87 -1.53 2.04 3.80
N LEU A 88 -1.41 2.74 2.69
CA LEU A 88 -1.53 4.19 2.66
C LEU A 88 -2.99 4.54 2.39
N TRP A 89 -3.66 5.17 3.35
CA TRP A 89 -5.10 5.33 3.32
C TRP A 89 -5.53 6.74 3.70
N ASP A 90 -6.47 7.26 2.92
CA ASP A 90 -7.09 8.57 3.18
C ASP A 90 -8.21 8.52 4.22
N GLY A 91 -8.59 7.34 4.69
CA GLY A 91 -9.66 7.14 5.64
C GLY A 91 -11.05 7.01 5.03
N LYS A 92 -11.18 7.17 3.73
CA LYS A 92 -12.48 7.21 3.03
C LYS A 92 -12.65 6.11 1.99
N SER A 93 -11.57 5.70 1.35
CA SER A 93 -11.63 4.80 0.20
C SER A 93 -12.06 3.39 0.60
N PRO A 94 -13.08 2.83 -0.08
CA PRO A 94 -13.61 1.51 0.27
C PRO A 94 -12.64 0.36 -0.05
N GLY A 95 -11.77 0.53 -1.02
CA GLY A 95 -10.77 -0.50 -1.35
C GLY A 95 -9.84 -0.78 -0.18
N SER A 96 -9.43 0.26 0.54
CA SER A 96 -8.58 0.10 1.71
C SER A 96 -9.30 -0.61 2.86
N ARG A 97 -10.58 -0.34 3.03
CA ARG A 97 -11.39 -1.06 4.03
C ARG A 97 -11.41 -2.56 3.75
N HIS A 98 -11.51 -2.91 2.48
CA HIS A 98 -11.48 -4.32 2.07
C HIS A 98 -10.14 -4.97 2.42
N VAL A 99 -9.03 -4.28 2.17
CA VAL A 99 -7.69 -4.78 2.51
C VAL A 99 -7.56 -4.98 4.02
N ILE A 100 -8.02 -4.03 4.82
CA ILE A 100 -8.00 -4.16 6.29
C ILE A 100 -8.80 -5.39 6.72
N SER A 101 -9.98 -5.56 6.16
CA SER A 101 -10.83 -6.72 6.45
C SER A 101 -10.12 -8.04 6.09
N LEU A 102 -9.44 -8.08 4.95
CA LEU A 102 -8.65 -9.25 4.55
C LEU A 102 -7.52 -9.53 5.54
N CYS A 103 -6.80 -8.50 5.97
CA CYS A 103 -5.71 -8.67 6.93
C CYS A 103 -6.22 -9.23 8.25
N LEU A 104 -7.37 -8.75 8.72
CA LEU A 104 -7.98 -9.25 9.95
C LEU A 104 -8.44 -10.71 9.78
N THR A 105 -9.07 -11.02 8.66
CA THR A 105 -9.56 -12.38 8.38
C THR A 105 -8.43 -13.40 8.26
N LEU A 106 -7.33 -13.01 7.63
CA LEU A 106 -6.18 -13.88 7.38
C LEU A 106 -5.12 -13.80 8.49
N ASP A 107 -5.41 -13.07 9.55
CA ASP A 107 -4.48 -12.85 10.67
C ASP A 107 -3.13 -12.34 10.19
N LYS A 108 -3.15 -11.38 9.28
CA LYS A 108 -1.95 -10.80 8.69
C LYS A 108 -1.64 -9.48 9.38
N PRO A 109 -0.42 -9.27 9.91
CA PRO A 109 -0.08 -7.99 10.53
C PRO A 109 -0.08 -6.88 9.49
N PHE A 110 -0.61 -5.72 9.87
CA PHE A 110 -0.70 -4.58 8.98
C PHE A 110 -0.59 -3.26 9.74
N ILE A 111 -0.28 -2.21 9.00
CA ILE A 111 -0.36 -0.83 9.49
C ILE A 111 -1.07 0.01 8.43
N ALA A 112 -1.99 0.86 8.88
CA ALA A 112 -2.64 1.84 8.02
C ALA A 112 -2.04 3.21 8.30
N LEU A 113 -1.35 3.77 7.31
CA LEU A 113 -0.69 5.07 7.43
C LEU A 113 -1.58 6.14 6.81
N PRO A 114 -1.93 7.20 7.56
CA PRO A 114 -2.81 8.24 7.04
C PRO A 114 -2.12 9.10 5.99
N ILE A 115 -2.78 9.24 4.85
CA ILE A 115 -2.37 10.17 3.80
C ILE A 115 -3.53 11.11 3.50
N GLY A 116 -3.23 12.31 3.03
CA GLY A 116 -4.27 13.29 2.75
C GLY A 116 -4.88 13.95 3.98
N ARG A 117 -5.22 13.15 5.00
CA ARG A 117 -5.81 13.65 6.25
C ARG A 117 -4.88 14.61 7.01
N ARG A 118 -3.58 14.40 6.91
CA ARG A 118 -2.61 15.31 7.55
C ARG A 118 -2.73 16.71 7.00
N GLN A 119 -2.95 16.82 5.70
CA GLN A 119 -3.13 18.09 5.04
C GLN A 119 -4.43 18.76 5.49
N GLU A 120 -5.52 18.01 5.55
CA GLU A 120 -6.81 18.50 6.03
C GLU A 120 -6.73 18.97 7.48
N GLN A 121 -6.07 18.19 8.33
CA GLN A 121 -5.89 18.54 9.74
C GLN A 121 -5.02 19.78 9.90
N ALA A 122 -3.98 19.94 9.10
CA ALA A 122 -3.14 21.12 9.13
C ALA A 122 -3.91 22.37 8.69
N GLU A 123 -4.73 22.25 7.66
CA GLU A 123 -5.58 23.33 7.19
C GLU A 123 -6.63 23.73 8.24
N GLU A 124 -7.23 22.77 8.90
CA GLU A 124 -8.17 23.03 10.00
C GLU A 124 -7.49 23.69 11.19
N ALA A 125 -6.26 23.31 11.48
CA ALA A 125 -5.51 23.91 12.58
C ALA A 125 -5.11 25.36 12.28
N GLU A 126 -4.97 25.73 11.02
CA GLU A 126 -4.65 27.09 10.59
C GLU A 126 -5.86 28.02 10.54
N THR A 127 -7.06 27.48 10.54
CA THR A 127 -8.29 28.26 10.56
C THR A 127 -8.83 28.41 11.97
#